data_d4a4cd4a2b16fd6254471fc01b987f96
#
_entry.id   d4a4cd4a2b16fd6254471fc01b987f96
#
_cell.length_a   1.000
_cell.length_b   1.000
_cell.length_c   1.000
_cell.angle_alpha   90.00
_cell.angle_beta   90.00
_cell.angle_gamma   90.00
#
_symmetry.space_group_name_H-M   'P 1'
#
loop_
_entity.id
_entity.type
_entity.pdbx_description
1 polymer ?
#
loop_
_entity_poly.entity_id
_entity_poly.type
_entity_poly.pdbx_seq_one_letter_code
_entity_poly.pdbx_strand_id
1 'polypeptide(L)'
;EFVNNRKWTDATFAVNEKIDCTMTIIVNELDETNFKSEIQIQARRPVYNSSYTTTLLNFRDQQLDFEYTEGEPLDYNSNTLTSNLTATIVFYVYVILGLDFDSFAPKGGTTYIQQAQQIVNMAQSEMSWTGWKAFDSNQNRHAVATALQDNASDAFREMWYTYHRKGLDEMAANPDRGRTTIIGALPALQEVKKARPTSVLQIGRA
;
A
#
# COMPACT_ATOMS: atom_id res chain seq x y z
N GLU A 1 -14.81 -11.16 -0.85
CA GLU A 1 -14.73 -12.17 -1.94
C GLU A 1 -13.87 -11.69 -3.12
N PHE A 2 -14.09 -10.50 -3.68
CA PHE A 2 -13.40 -9.98 -4.87
C PHE A 2 -11.87 -10.08 -4.75
N VAL A 3 -11.27 -9.58 -3.67
CA VAL A 3 -9.80 -9.63 -3.48
C VAL A 3 -9.30 -11.05 -3.24
N ASN A 4 -10.01 -11.83 -2.42
CA ASN A 4 -9.55 -13.16 -1.99
C ASN A 4 -9.67 -14.23 -3.09
N ASN A 5 -10.59 -14.05 -4.04
CA ASN A 5 -10.85 -15.02 -5.10
C ASN A 5 -10.02 -14.77 -6.37
N ARG A 6 -9.19 -13.71 -6.36
CA ARG A 6 -8.34 -13.36 -7.50
C ARG A 6 -6.86 -13.62 -7.20
N LYS A 7 -6.16 -14.18 -8.17
CA LYS A 7 -4.71 -14.34 -8.13
C LYS A 7 -4.04 -13.00 -8.50
N TRP A 8 -3.34 -12.39 -7.54
CA TRP A 8 -2.67 -11.11 -7.71
C TRP A 8 -1.17 -11.23 -7.96
N THR A 9 -0.60 -12.40 -7.72
CA THR A 9 0.84 -12.70 -7.84
C THR A 9 1.05 -14.15 -8.26
N ASP A 10 2.17 -14.44 -8.90
CA ASP A 10 2.56 -15.81 -9.22
C ASP A 10 3.27 -16.53 -8.06
N ALA A 11 3.61 -15.80 -7.00
CA ALA A 11 4.16 -16.39 -5.79
C ALA A 11 3.12 -17.29 -5.10
N THR A 12 3.61 -18.36 -4.50
CA THR A 12 2.79 -19.28 -3.68
C THR A 12 3.11 -19.04 -2.22
N PHE A 13 2.09 -18.80 -1.41
CA PHE A 13 2.21 -18.54 0.02
C PHE A 13 1.61 -19.68 0.82
N ALA A 14 2.29 -20.12 1.87
CA ALA A 14 1.70 -20.98 2.88
C ALA A 14 0.61 -20.19 3.64
N VAL A 15 -0.27 -20.91 4.35
CA VAL A 15 -1.39 -20.28 5.08
C VAL A 15 -0.90 -19.24 6.11
N ASN A 16 0.22 -19.55 6.76
CA ASN A 16 0.85 -18.70 7.77
C ASN A 16 1.72 -17.57 7.20
N GLU A 17 1.86 -17.48 5.88
CA GLU A 17 2.60 -16.41 5.18
C GLU A 17 1.66 -15.38 4.54
N LYS A 18 0.35 -15.60 4.61
CA LYS A 18 -0.62 -14.69 4.02
C LYS A 18 -0.61 -13.33 4.73
N ILE A 19 -0.75 -12.29 3.93
CA ILE A 19 -0.93 -10.92 4.40
C ILE A 19 -2.30 -10.82 5.07
N ASP A 20 -2.33 -10.33 6.32
CA ASP A 20 -3.56 -9.94 6.99
C ASP A 20 -3.91 -8.51 6.58
N CYS A 21 -5.03 -8.35 5.88
CA CYS A 21 -5.45 -7.06 5.34
C CYS A 21 -6.92 -6.77 5.66
N THR A 22 -7.16 -5.58 6.22
CA THR A 22 -8.50 -5.03 6.42
C THR A 22 -8.65 -3.74 5.63
N MET A 23 -9.70 -3.65 4.80
CA MET A 23 -10.13 -2.43 4.12
C MET A 23 -11.52 -2.06 4.60
N THR A 24 -11.64 -0.89 5.23
CA THR A 24 -12.91 -0.38 5.78
C THR A 24 -13.33 0.85 5.02
N ILE A 25 -14.48 0.79 4.36
CA ILE A 25 -15.09 1.95 3.69
C ILE A 25 -16.06 2.61 4.67
N ILE A 26 -15.86 3.90 4.90
CA ILE A 26 -16.71 4.73 5.75
C ILE A 26 -17.49 5.67 4.83
N VAL A 27 -18.79 5.45 4.76
CA VAL A 27 -19.70 6.29 3.96
C VAL A 27 -20.06 7.54 4.74
N ASN A 28 -19.72 8.70 4.20
CA ASN A 28 -20.03 10.00 4.80
C ASN A 28 -21.35 10.58 4.26
N GLU A 29 -21.64 10.34 2.97
CA GLU A 29 -22.84 10.81 2.30
C GLU A 29 -23.27 9.77 1.26
N LEU A 30 -24.57 9.57 1.13
CA LEU A 30 -25.19 8.72 0.12
C LEU A 30 -26.32 9.50 -0.56
N ASP A 31 -26.22 9.63 -1.88
CA ASP A 31 -27.26 10.21 -2.73
C ASP A 31 -27.58 9.21 -3.85
N GLU A 32 -28.73 8.54 -3.73
CA GLU A 32 -29.15 7.42 -4.59
C GLU A 32 -28.10 6.31 -4.65
N THR A 33 -27.31 6.24 -5.72
CA THR A 33 -26.22 5.27 -5.94
C THR A 33 -24.82 5.88 -5.77
N ASN A 34 -24.74 7.17 -5.45
CA ASN A 34 -23.51 7.91 -5.35
C ASN A 34 -23.03 7.98 -3.89
N PHE A 35 -21.86 7.46 -3.63
CA PHE A 35 -21.25 7.39 -2.31
C PHE A 35 -20.08 8.38 -2.22
N LYS A 36 -20.12 9.29 -1.23
CA LYS A 36 -18.95 10.04 -0.78
C LYS A 36 -18.38 9.37 0.45
N SER A 37 -17.16 8.90 0.34
CA SER A 37 -16.60 7.98 1.31
C SER A 37 -15.11 8.22 1.54
N GLU A 38 -14.61 7.57 2.55
CA GLU A 38 -13.19 7.36 2.77
C GLU A 38 -12.90 5.87 2.95
N ILE A 39 -11.65 5.46 2.73
CA ILE A 39 -11.23 4.09 2.97
C ILE A 39 -10.03 4.06 3.92
N GLN A 40 -10.13 3.21 4.94
CA GLN A 40 -9.04 2.90 5.86
C GLN A 40 -8.47 1.53 5.50
N ILE A 41 -7.15 1.47 5.33
CA ILE A 41 -6.44 0.27 4.93
C ILE A 41 -5.43 -0.07 6.03
N GLN A 42 -5.52 -1.30 6.55
CA GLN A 42 -4.51 -1.87 7.44
C GLN A 42 -4.03 -3.18 6.84
N ALA A 43 -2.73 -3.30 6.65
CA ALA A 43 -2.10 -4.53 6.18
C ALA A 43 -0.93 -4.89 7.09
N ARG A 44 -0.84 -6.18 7.41
CA ARG A 44 0.20 -6.76 8.28
C ARG A 44 0.76 -8.01 7.66
N ARG A 45 2.03 -8.27 7.90
CA ARG A 45 2.66 -9.54 7.56
C ARG A 45 3.15 -10.26 8.82
N PRO A 46 3.17 -11.59 8.82
CA PRO A 46 3.82 -12.34 9.89
C PRO A 46 5.33 -12.07 9.90
N VAL A 47 5.92 -12.04 11.08
CA VAL A 47 7.38 -12.00 11.25
C VAL A 47 7.89 -13.43 11.33
N TYR A 48 8.96 -13.72 10.57
CA TYR A 48 9.49 -15.07 10.44
C TYR A 48 9.81 -15.70 11.80
N ASN A 49 9.39 -16.95 11.95
CA ASN A 49 9.62 -17.78 13.15
C ASN A 49 9.17 -17.10 14.47
N SER A 50 8.07 -16.35 14.42
CA SER A 50 7.49 -15.67 15.57
C SER A 50 5.97 -15.79 15.58
N SER A 51 5.34 -15.39 16.68
CA SER A 51 3.88 -15.35 16.82
C SER A 51 3.27 -13.96 16.58
N TYR A 52 4.07 -12.97 16.24
CA TYR A 52 3.61 -11.59 16.03
C TYR A 52 3.67 -11.17 14.55
N THR A 53 2.93 -10.12 14.24
CA THR A 53 2.87 -9.49 12.92
C THR A 53 3.51 -8.12 12.94
N THR A 54 3.95 -7.63 11.78
CA THR A 54 4.41 -6.26 11.59
C THR A 54 3.53 -5.54 10.58
N THR A 55 3.37 -4.23 10.76
CA THR A 55 2.56 -3.40 9.88
C THR A 55 3.29 -3.15 8.55
N LEU A 56 2.61 -3.46 7.44
CA LEU A 56 3.03 -3.09 6.09
C LEU A 56 2.43 -1.74 5.67
N LEU A 57 1.14 -1.55 5.94
CA LEU A 57 0.43 -0.33 5.59
C LEU A 57 -0.62 -0.02 6.65
N ASN A 58 -0.68 1.23 7.08
CA ASN A 58 -1.79 1.79 7.85
C ASN A 58 -2.08 3.16 7.27
N PHE A 59 -3.12 3.25 6.45
CA PHE A 59 -3.40 4.44 5.67
C PHE A 59 -4.90 4.76 5.65
N ARG A 60 -5.23 6.05 5.68
CA ARG A 60 -6.58 6.58 5.52
C ARG A 60 -6.62 7.46 4.28
N ASP A 61 -7.35 7.03 3.27
CA ASP A 61 -7.63 7.77 2.06
C ASP A 61 -9.03 8.41 2.17
N GLN A 62 -9.05 9.73 2.20
CA GLN A 62 -10.27 10.52 2.43
C GLN A 62 -11.04 10.84 1.14
N GLN A 63 -10.54 10.37 -0.02
CA GLN A 63 -11.07 10.74 -1.33
C GLN A 63 -11.56 9.51 -2.10
N LEU A 64 -12.62 8.87 -1.61
CA LEU A 64 -13.25 7.73 -2.28
C LEU A 64 -14.71 8.05 -2.59
N ASP A 65 -14.96 8.73 -3.70
CA ASP A 65 -16.30 8.93 -4.24
C ASP A 65 -16.55 7.91 -5.35
N PHE A 66 -17.64 7.18 -5.29
CA PHE A 66 -17.95 6.13 -6.25
C PHE A 66 -19.46 5.95 -6.42
N GLU A 67 -19.85 5.42 -7.55
CA GLU A 67 -21.20 4.93 -7.81
C GLU A 67 -21.23 3.41 -7.62
N TYR A 68 -22.29 2.92 -6.98
CA TYR A 68 -22.50 1.48 -6.78
C TYR A 68 -23.97 1.16 -6.62
N THR A 69 -24.43 0.11 -7.29
CA THR A 69 -25.77 -0.47 -7.13
C THR A 69 -25.67 -1.82 -6.43
N GLU A 70 -26.55 -2.08 -5.48
CA GLU A 70 -26.57 -3.35 -4.74
C GLU A 70 -26.66 -4.55 -5.70
N GLY A 71 -25.75 -5.51 -5.50
CA GLY A 71 -25.65 -6.71 -6.35
C GLY A 71 -24.76 -6.53 -7.59
N GLU A 72 -24.27 -5.33 -7.86
CA GLU A 72 -23.31 -5.11 -8.95
C GLU A 72 -21.99 -5.83 -8.68
N PRO A 73 -21.47 -6.64 -9.63
CA PRO A 73 -20.20 -7.33 -9.44
C PRO A 73 -19.03 -6.34 -9.50
N LEU A 74 -18.07 -6.52 -8.60
CA LEU A 74 -16.79 -5.82 -8.69
C LEU A 74 -15.93 -6.51 -9.73
N ASP A 75 -15.74 -5.87 -10.88
CA ASP A 75 -14.93 -6.39 -11.98
C ASP A 75 -13.68 -5.54 -12.18
N TYR A 76 -12.56 -6.21 -12.47
CA TYR A 76 -11.30 -5.54 -12.76
C TYR A 76 -10.65 -6.09 -14.02
N ASN A 77 -10.36 -5.19 -14.92
CA ASN A 77 -9.57 -5.42 -16.12
C ASN A 77 -8.35 -4.48 -16.09
N SER A 78 -7.14 -5.03 -16.30
CA SER A 78 -5.89 -4.25 -16.28
C SER A 78 -5.79 -3.18 -17.36
N ASN A 79 -6.61 -3.29 -18.42
CA ASN A 79 -6.57 -2.35 -19.56
C ASN A 79 -7.71 -1.31 -19.52
N THR A 80 -8.72 -1.50 -18.66
CA THR A 80 -9.90 -0.63 -18.63
C THR A 80 -10.44 -0.55 -17.21
N LEU A 81 -10.49 0.63 -16.66
CA LEU A 81 -11.12 0.87 -15.36
C LEU A 81 -12.60 1.20 -15.57
N THR A 82 -13.47 0.49 -14.86
CA THR A 82 -14.94 0.67 -14.97
C THR A 82 -15.55 1.34 -13.76
N SER A 83 -14.90 1.30 -12.60
CA SER A 83 -15.40 1.82 -11.34
C SER A 83 -14.29 2.40 -10.49
N ASN A 84 -14.52 3.57 -9.88
CA ASN A 84 -13.58 4.18 -8.94
C ASN A 84 -13.40 3.31 -7.69
N LEU A 85 -14.46 2.63 -7.23
CA LEU A 85 -14.39 1.70 -6.12
C LEU A 85 -13.41 0.55 -6.41
N THR A 86 -13.60 -0.14 -7.54
CA THR A 86 -12.76 -1.26 -7.94
C THR A 86 -11.32 -0.80 -8.19
N ALA A 87 -11.12 0.31 -8.90
CA ALA A 87 -9.79 0.88 -9.14
C ALA A 87 -9.05 1.19 -7.83
N THR A 88 -9.74 1.75 -6.84
CA THR A 88 -9.16 2.07 -5.53
C THR A 88 -8.77 0.81 -4.75
N ILE A 89 -9.64 -0.19 -4.70
CA ILE A 89 -9.32 -1.46 -4.02
C ILE A 89 -8.10 -2.12 -4.66
N VAL A 90 -8.06 -2.22 -5.99
CA VAL A 90 -6.96 -2.86 -6.72
C VAL A 90 -5.66 -2.07 -6.58
N PHE A 91 -5.73 -0.74 -6.60
CA PHE A 91 -4.58 0.13 -6.31
C PHE A 91 -3.93 -0.23 -4.97
N TYR A 92 -4.73 -0.32 -3.89
CA TYR A 92 -4.19 -0.66 -2.57
C TYR A 92 -3.72 -2.10 -2.47
N VAL A 93 -4.33 -3.05 -3.18
CA VAL A 93 -3.81 -4.42 -3.29
C VAL A 93 -2.38 -4.39 -3.85
N TYR A 94 -2.13 -3.66 -4.94
CA TYR A 94 -0.79 -3.56 -5.52
C TYR A 94 0.19 -2.78 -4.64
N VAL A 95 -0.24 -1.74 -3.93
CA VAL A 95 0.60 -1.03 -2.95
C VAL A 95 1.02 -1.99 -1.82
N ILE A 96 0.09 -2.77 -1.27
CA ILE A 96 0.37 -3.74 -0.21
C ILE A 96 1.33 -4.82 -0.69
N LEU A 97 1.11 -5.40 -1.87
CA LEU A 97 2.02 -6.36 -2.47
C LEU A 97 3.41 -5.74 -2.72
N GLY A 98 3.46 -4.51 -3.20
CA GLY A 98 4.71 -3.78 -3.39
C GLY A 98 5.52 -3.66 -2.10
N LEU A 99 4.87 -3.25 -1.02
CA LEU A 99 5.51 -3.12 0.31
C LEU A 99 5.88 -4.48 0.91
N ASP A 100 5.05 -5.51 0.70
CA ASP A 100 5.34 -6.86 1.17
C ASP A 100 6.58 -7.44 0.47
N PHE A 101 6.63 -7.41 -0.85
CA PHE A 101 7.79 -7.90 -1.60
C PHE A 101 9.06 -7.07 -1.35
N ASP A 102 8.94 -5.76 -1.13
CA ASP A 102 10.05 -4.91 -0.69
C ASP A 102 10.56 -5.32 0.70
N SER A 103 9.70 -5.87 1.56
CA SER A 103 10.09 -6.34 2.88
C SER A 103 10.92 -7.64 2.85
N PHE A 104 10.92 -8.38 1.73
CA PHE A 104 11.68 -9.63 1.55
C PHE A 104 12.94 -9.47 0.70
N ALA A 105 12.96 -8.52 -0.24
CA ALA A 105 14.09 -8.29 -1.13
C ALA A 105 14.25 -6.79 -1.45
N PRO A 106 15.47 -6.27 -1.65
CA PRO A 106 15.68 -4.89 -2.03
C PRO A 106 14.92 -4.56 -3.30
N LYS A 107 13.96 -3.62 -3.21
CA LYS A 107 13.07 -3.22 -4.32
C LYS A 107 12.31 -4.39 -4.98
N GLY A 108 12.06 -5.47 -4.23
CA GLY A 108 11.38 -6.67 -4.73
C GLY A 108 9.94 -6.41 -5.19
N GLY A 109 9.29 -5.39 -4.64
CA GLY A 109 7.93 -4.98 -4.97
C GLY A 109 7.79 -4.06 -6.18
N THR A 110 8.88 -3.77 -6.92
CA THR A 110 8.88 -2.77 -8.02
C THR A 110 7.78 -3.04 -9.04
N THR A 111 7.57 -4.28 -9.45
CA THR A 111 6.54 -4.64 -10.44
C THR A 111 5.13 -4.28 -9.94
N TYR A 112 4.83 -4.51 -8.67
CA TYR A 112 3.52 -4.19 -8.10
C TYR A 112 3.33 -2.68 -7.92
N ILE A 113 4.37 -1.96 -7.51
CA ILE A 113 4.34 -0.49 -7.44
C ILE A 113 4.10 0.12 -8.82
N GLN A 114 4.69 -0.46 -9.87
CA GLN A 114 4.43 -0.05 -11.25
C GLN A 114 2.98 -0.33 -11.67
N GLN A 115 2.39 -1.46 -11.27
CA GLN A 115 0.97 -1.74 -11.50
C GLN A 115 0.07 -0.71 -10.79
N ALA A 116 0.39 -0.34 -9.55
CA ALA A 116 -0.33 0.72 -8.84
C ALA A 116 -0.25 2.06 -9.60
N GLN A 117 0.93 2.42 -10.13
CA GLN A 117 1.09 3.63 -10.94
C GLN A 117 0.30 3.57 -12.26
N GLN A 118 0.22 2.42 -12.90
CA GLN A 118 -0.59 2.28 -14.11
C GLN A 118 -2.07 2.56 -13.83
N ILE A 119 -2.60 2.10 -12.69
CA ILE A 119 -3.97 2.42 -12.27
C ILE A 119 -4.11 3.95 -12.09
N VAL A 120 -3.18 4.61 -11.42
CA VAL A 120 -3.19 6.08 -11.27
C VAL A 120 -3.22 6.76 -12.63
N ASN A 121 -2.36 6.35 -13.56
CA ASN A 121 -2.28 6.95 -14.89
C ASN A 121 -3.60 6.81 -15.68
N MET A 122 -4.26 5.66 -15.59
CA MET A 122 -5.56 5.44 -16.22
C MET A 122 -6.67 6.26 -15.54
N ALA A 123 -6.71 6.22 -14.20
CA ALA A 123 -7.76 6.87 -13.42
C ALA A 123 -7.72 8.41 -13.49
N GLN A 124 -6.56 9.01 -13.76
CA GLN A 124 -6.44 10.46 -13.96
C GLN A 124 -7.25 11.00 -15.14
N SER A 125 -7.55 10.17 -16.14
CA SER A 125 -8.38 10.56 -17.29
C SER A 125 -9.88 10.65 -16.94
N GLU A 126 -10.29 10.02 -15.83
CA GLU A 126 -11.67 10.03 -15.36
C GLU A 126 -11.96 11.33 -14.60
N MET A 127 -12.72 12.24 -15.23
CA MET A 127 -12.91 13.60 -14.71
C MET A 127 -13.68 13.63 -13.39
N SER A 128 -14.59 12.69 -13.18
CA SER A 128 -15.46 12.59 -12.00
C SER A 128 -14.81 11.87 -10.81
N TRP A 129 -13.67 11.18 -11.01
CA TRP A 129 -13.05 10.39 -9.96
C TRP A 129 -12.10 11.24 -9.10
N THR A 130 -12.30 11.18 -7.79
CA THR A 130 -11.47 11.88 -6.79
C THR A 130 -10.27 11.03 -6.37
N GLY A 131 -9.24 11.68 -5.85
CA GLY A 131 -8.08 11.02 -5.23
C GLY A 131 -6.98 10.54 -6.19
N TRP A 132 -7.06 10.85 -7.49
CA TRP A 132 -6.09 10.39 -8.50
C TRP A 132 -5.22 11.49 -9.09
N LYS A 133 -5.60 12.76 -8.93
CA LYS A 133 -4.91 13.88 -9.58
C LYS A 133 -3.76 14.43 -8.74
N ALA A 134 -2.68 14.82 -9.41
CA ALA A 134 -1.42 15.22 -8.81
C ALA A 134 -1.51 16.40 -7.82
N PHE A 135 -2.43 17.34 -8.05
CA PHE A 135 -2.48 18.61 -7.31
C PHE A 135 -3.66 18.71 -6.34
N ASP A 136 -4.51 17.69 -6.29
CA ASP A 136 -5.70 17.72 -5.43
C ASP A 136 -5.34 17.51 -3.96
N SER A 137 -4.33 16.70 -3.68
CA SER A 137 -3.87 16.40 -2.31
C SER A 137 -2.46 15.80 -2.32
N ASN A 138 -1.70 16.04 -1.26
CA ASN A 138 -0.43 15.37 -1.01
C ASN A 138 -0.58 14.03 -0.26
N GLN A 139 -1.81 13.61 0.00
CA GLN A 139 -2.15 12.37 0.73
C GLN A 139 -3.13 11.48 -0.04
N ASN A 140 -3.23 11.66 -1.35
CA ASN A 140 -4.07 10.85 -2.23
C ASN A 140 -3.29 9.69 -2.90
N ARG A 141 -3.98 8.88 -3.70
CA ARG A 141 -3.40 7.71 -4.39
C ARG A 141 -2.28 8.09 -5.35
N HIS A 142 -2.40 9.22 -6.05
CA HIS A 142 -1.31 9.76 -6.89
C HIS A 142 -0.06 10.02 -6.05
N ALA A 143 -0.20 10.67 -4.89
CA ALA A 143 0.92 10.98 -4.01
C ALA A 143 1.58 9.70 -3.47
N VAL A 144 0.78 8.68 -3.10
CA VAL A 144 1.28 7.37 -2.64
C VAL A 144 2.11 6.68 -3.74
N ALA A 145 1.57 6.56 -4.96
CA ALA A 145 2.26 5.89 -6.06
C ALA A 145 3.55 6.62 -6.44
N THR A 146 3.48 7.94 -6.58
CA THR A 146 4.65 8.78 -6.90
C THR A 146 5.73 8.66 -5.82
N ALA A 147 5.34 8.69 -4.54
CA ALA A 147 6.29 8.60 -3.45
C ALA A 147 7.01 7.25 -3.41
N LEU A 148 6.35 6.14 -3.76
CA LEU A 148 6.97 4.81 -3.80
C LEU A 148 7.89 4.61 -5.03
N GLN A 149 7.73 5.41 -6.08
CA GLN A 149 8.56 5.32 -7.29
C GLN A 149 9.68 6.36 -7.38
N ASP A 150 9.60 7.43 -6.59
CA ASP A 150 10.61 8.48 -6.60
C ASP A 150 11.98 7.91 -6.17
N ASN A 151 13.02 8.22 -6.92
CA ASN A 151 14.40 7.85 -6.56
C ASN A 151 14.82 8.35 -5.17
N ALA A 152 14.24 9.46 -4.70
CA ALA A 152 14.44 9.93 -3.33
C ALA A 152 13.88 8.95 -2.27
N SER A 153 12.99 8.04 -2.67
CA SER A 153 12.43 6.99 -1.80
C SER A 153 13.19 5.66 -1.88
N ASP A 154 14.24 5.58 -2.67
CA ASP A 154 15.09 4.37 -2.72
C ASP A 154 15.66 4.04 -1.35
N ALA A 155 16.11 5.06 -0.61
CA ALA A 155 16.58 4.88 0.76
C ALA A 155 15.49 4.35 1.71
N PHE A 156 14.21 4.73 1.50
CA PHE A 156 13.08 4.17 2.23
C PHE A 156 12.89 2.68 1.92
N ARG A 157 12.89 2.29 0.65
CA ARG A 157 12.66 0.91 0.22
C ARG A 157 13.80 -0.02 0.65
N GLU A 158 15.04 0.45 0.64
CA GLU A 158 16.20 -0.27 1.18
C GLU A 158 16.15 -0.41 2.69
N MET A 159 15.78 0.67 3.39
CA MET A 159 15.54 0.64 4.84
C MET A 159 14.42 -0.34 5.17
N TRP A 160 13.32 -0.34 4.41
CA TRP A 160 12.16 -1.22 4.59
C TRP A 160 12.56 -2.70 4.55
N TYR A 161 13.36 -3.09 3.54
CA TYR A 161 13.96 -4.42 3.47
C TYR A 161 14.85 -4.73 4.67
N THR A 162 15.74 -3.81 5.02
CA THR A 162 16.67 -4.00 6.13
C THR A 162 15.94 -4.14 7.46
N TYR A 163 14.94 -3.30 7.69
CA TYR A 163 14.12 -3.31 8.89
C TYR A 163 13.36 -4.63 9.05
N HIS A 164 12.66 -5.08 8.00
CA HIS A 164 11.84 -6.28 8.07
C HIS A 164 12.67 -7.55 7.97
N ARG A 165 13.38 -7.74 6.87
CA ARG A 165 14.06 -9.01 6.58
C ARG A 165 15.31 -9.24 7.41
N LYS A 166 16.16 -8.21 7.52
CA LYS A 166 17.44 -8.31 8.26
C LYS A 166 17.31 -7.94 9.74
N GLY A 167 16.25 -7.26 10.12
CA GLY A 167 15.95 -6.86 11.50
C GLY A 167 14.92 -7.77 12.14
N LEU A 168 13.64 -7.58 11.84
CA LEU A 168 12.55 -8.29 12.51
C LEU A 168 12.59 -9.80 12.29
N ASP A 169 12.81 -10.28 11.06
CA ASP A 169 12.83 -11.72 10.75
C ASP A 169 14.05 -12.44 11.35
N GLU A 170 15.09 -11.72 11.75
CA GLU A 170 16.27 -12.28 12.44
C GLU A 170 16.13 -12.32 13.97
N MET A 171 15.09 -11.67 14.54
CA MET A 171 14.93 -11.54 15.99
C MET A 171 14.80 -12.88 16.71
N ALA A 172 14.15 -13.87 16.10
CA ALA A 172 14.01 -15.21 16.69
C ALA A 172 15.35 -15.96 16.79
N ALA A 173 16.25 -15.75 15.81
CA ALA A 173 17.56 -16.40 15.77
C ALA A 173 18.62 -15.64 16.60
N ASN A 174 18.62 -14.32 16.54
CA ASN A 174 19.57 -13.45 17.23
C ASN A 174 18.95 -12.08 17.54
N PRO A 175 18.36 -11.89 18.75
CA PRO A 175 17.70 -10.66 19.13
C PRO A 175 18.62 -9.43 19.12
N ASP A 176 19.88 -9.57 19.51
CA ASP A 176 20.82 -8.44 19.58
C ASP A 176 21.23 -7.96 18.20
N ARG A 177 21.46 -8.90 17.27
CA ARG A 177 21.71 -8.58 15.87
C ARG A 177 20.49 -7.93 15.23
N GLY A 178 19.29 -8.48 15.46
CA GLY A 178 18.06 -7.92 14.95
C GLY A 178 17.84 -6.48 15.42
N ARG A 179 17.99 -6.20 16.71
CA ARG A 179 17.87 -4.85 17.29
C ARG A 179 18.90 -3.89 16.71
N THR A 180 20.17 -4.29 16.64
CA THR A 180 21.25 -3.47 16.09
C THR A 180 20.95 -3.11 14.63
N THR A 181 20.47 -4.08 13.85
CA THR A 181 20.11 -3.86 12.44
C THR A 181 18.94 -2.87 12.30
N ILE A 182 17.90 -3.02 13.12
CA ILE A 182 16.75 -2.09 13.12
C ILE A 182 17.20 -0.68 13.46
N ILE A 183 17.96 -0.51 14.54
CA ILE A 183 18.46 0.81 14.98
C ILE A 183 19.32 1.45 13.88
N GLY A 184 20.17 0.65 13.21
CA GLY A 184 21.02 1.13 12.11
C GLY A 184 20.26 1.50 10.84
N ALA A 185 19.08 0.93 10.60
CA ALA A 185 18.27 1.21 9.43
C ALA A 185 17.45 2.53 9.55
N LEU A 186 16.95 2.85 10.74
CA LEU A 186 16.03 3.98 10.96
C LEU A 186 16.58 5.37 10.54
N PRO A 187 17.87 5.70 10.64
CA PRO A 187 18.38 7.00 10.18
C PRO A 187 18.08 7.31 8.70
N ALA A 188 17.92 6.29 7.84
CA ALA A 188 17.55 6.49 6.44
C ALA A 188 16.22 7.25 6.28
N LEU A 189 15.30 7.14 7.24
CA LEU A 189 14.03 7.88 7.25
C LEU A 189 14.23 9.39 7.35
N GLN A 190 15.28 9.84 8.05
CA GLN A 190 15.61 11.26 8.17
C GLN A 190 16.05 11.81 6.81
N GLU A 191 16.79 11.04 6.02
CA GLU A 191 17.24 11.44 4.69
C GLU A 191 16.05 11.52 3.72
N VAL A 192 15.14 10.54 3.76
CA VAL A 192 13.89 10.59 2.97
C VAL A 192 13.06 11.82 3.34
N LYS A 193 12.92 12.11 4.64
CA LYS A 193 12.17 13.29 5.10
C LYS A 193 12.81 14.60 4.68
N LYS A 194 14.15 14.70 4.70
CA LYS A 194 14.87 15.88 4.22
C LYS A 194 14.67 16.08 2.72
N ALA A 195 14.77 14.99 1.92
CA ALA A 195 14.59 15.04 0.47
C ALA A 195 13.15 15.35 0.05
N ARG A 196 12.16 14.88 0.81
CA ARG A 196 10.72 15.03 0.53
C ARG A 196 9.93 15.32 1.81
N PRO A 197 9.96 16.56 2.34
CA PRO A 197 9.34 16.92 3.62
C PRO A 197 7.83 16.70 3.69
N THR A 198 7.15 16.75 2.52
CA THR A 198 5.69 16.61 2.37
C THR A 198 5.28 15.24 1.85
N SER A 199 6.21 14.28 1.73
CA SER A 199 5.88 12.94 1.22
C SER A 199 4.87 12.23 2.12
N VAL A 200 3.94 11.53 1.48
CA VAL A 200 2.96 10.67 2.16
C VAL A 200 3.61 9.48 2.90
N LEU A 201 4.83 9.10 2.54
CA LEU A 201 5.63 8.09 3.24
C LEU A 201 6.17 8.61 4.60
N GLN A 202 5.53 9.58 5.22
CA GLN A 202 5.85 10.00 6.58
C GLN A 202 5.46 8.88 7.55
N ILE A 203 6.45 8.12 7.97
CA ILE A 203 6.31 7.13 9.03
C ILE A 203 6.24 7.88 10.36
N GLY A 204 5.13 7.68 11.05
CA GLY A 204 5.00 8.00 12.47
C GLY A 204 4.52 9.42 12.79
N ARG A 205 3.21 9.62 12.73
CA ARG A 205 2.47 10.21 13.83
C ARG A 205 1.57 9.12 14.37
N ALA A 206 2.12 8.31 15.25
CA ALA A 206 1.34 7.58 16.21
C ALA A 206 0.95 8.54 17.31
#